data_9fb598f1759c0a61c4de238976fe52e1
#
_entry.id   9fb598f1759c0a61c4de238976fe52e1
#
_cell.length_a   1.000
_cell.length_b   1.000
_cell.length_c   1.000
_cell.angle_alpha   90.00
_cell.angle_beta   90.00
_cell.angle_gamma   90.00
#
_symmetry.space_group_name_H-M   'P 1'
#
loop_
_entity.id
_entity.type
_entity.pdbx_description
1 polymer ?
#
loop_
_entity_poly.entity_id
_entity_poly.type
_entity_poly.pdbx_seq_one_letter_code
_entity_poly.pdbx_strand_id
1 'polypeptide(L)'
;MKISRRDWFGWMGAGSLLPLALLNRAADGQAETPSPAARDARGYRPVRTLNGWTLPHRMVGGVKEFHLVAEEIEHEFAPGTRAKCWGYNGTTPGPTIEAVEGERVRILVTNRLPEHTTIHWHGILLPSGMDGVGGLTQSQIKPGETYAYEFTLRQHGTYMYHPHADEFVQLASGMMGMFIIHPRGGEPLAIDRDYCFLLHNWALHPGTWRPDPAVMLEFDLWTFNSKVFPAIEHLVAASGERVRIRIGNLSMWNHPIHLHGARFHVTGGDGGRWARALWRPESTEIVGVGQTRDLEFVAEAGDWAMHCHMSHHTMNAMGHELPNPVGVQQRDIEAAVQRHLPGFMAMGEAGMAEHQVHTDSGHMKGPENTLPMSMGQGPFGNMEMGGMFTVLKVRDGLARGDFSDPGWYRHPPREMARKISDDAGFGTPHRQLSRSKT
;
A
#
# COMPACT_ATOMS: atom_id res chain seq x y z
N MET A 1 19.20 37.07 39.72
CA MET A 1 17.85 37.01 40.33
C MET A 1 17.32 35.60 40.11
N LYS A 2 17.36 34.78 41.15
CA LYS A 2 16.94 33.35 41.07
C LYS A 2 15.45 33.30 41.38
N ILE A 3 14.61 32.89 40.45
CA ILE A 3 13.19 32.65 40.65
C ILE A 3 13.01 31.20 41.09
N SER A 4 12.42 31.03 42.27
CA SER A 4 12.21 29.75 42.91
C SER A 4 10.99 29.04 42.36
N ARG A 5 11.04 27.70 42.31
CA ARG A 5 10.02 26.79 41.77
C ARG A 5 8.72 26.67 42.63
N ARG A 6 8.42 27.65 43.52
CA ARG A 6 7.31 27.54 44.47
C ARG A 6 6.10 28.43 44.19
N ASP A 7 6.09 29.27 43.17
CA ASP A 7 5.02 30.26 42.95
C ASP A 7 4.03 29.90 41.84
N TRP A 8 3.81 28.62 41.55
CA TRP A 8 2.92 28.16 40.46
C TRP A 8 1.64 27.47 40.94
N PHE A 9 1.32 27.55 42.24
CA PHE A 9 0.05 27.03 42.77
C PHE A 9 -0.74 28.13 43.49
N GLY A 10 -1.61 28.79 42.78
CA GLY A 10 -2.51 29.74 43.40
C GLY A 10 -3.30 30.58 42.43
N TRP A 11 -4.17 29.97 41.64
CA TRP A 11 -5.37 30.66 41.09
C TRP A 11 -6.36 29.58 40.60
N MET A 12 -7.11 29.04 41.55
CA MET A 12 -8.40 28.41 41.23
C MET A 12 -9.50 29.37 41.68
N GLY A 13 -9.98 30.17 40.73
CA GLY A 13 -11.20 30.95 40.84
C GLY A 13 -12.39 30.12 40.37
N ALA A 14 -13.39 30.00 41.23
CA ALA A 14 -14.66 29.34 40.97
C ALA A 14 -15.37 29.95 39.75
N GLY A 15 -15.66 29.14 38.75
CA GLY A 15 -16.46 29.47 37.54
C GLY A 15 -17.41 28.33 37.23
N SER A 16 -18.66 28.55 37.50
CA SER A 16 -19.91 27.87 37.19
C SER A 16 -19.85 26.70 36.19
N LEU A 17 -20.16 25.51 36.64
CA LEU A 17 -20.59 24.36 35.86
C LEU A 17 -21.95 24.65 35.22
N LEU A 18 -21.99 24.99 33.94
CA LEU A 18 -23.17 24.82 33.10
C LEU A 18 -23.04 23.49 32.37
N PRO A 19 -24.10 22.66 32.26
CA PRO A 19 -24.01 21.35 31.65
C PRO A 19 -23.94 21.51 30.13
N LEU A 20 -22.80 21.13 29.52
CA LEU A 20 -22.65 20.96 28.09
C LEU A 20 -23.26 19.61 27.66
N ALA A 21 -24.56 19.49 27.83
CA ALA A 21 -25.35 18.40 27.34
C ALA A 21 -26.44 19.01 26.47
N LEU A 22 -26.16 19.19 25.16
CA LEU A 22 -27.16 19.33 24.08
C LEU A 22 -26.54 19.99 22.85
N LEU A 23 -25.59 19.31 22.17
CA LEU A 23 -25.23 19.61 20.79
C LEU A 23 -24.41 18.42 20.19
N ASN A 24 -25.00 17.21 20.21
CA ASN A 24 -24.52 16.10 19.40
C ASN A 24 -25.69 15.12 19.15
N ARG A 25 -26.68 15.62 18.44
CA ARG A 25 -27.74 14.79 17.87
C ARG A 25 -28.10 15.34 16.50
N ALA A 26 -27.33 14.96 15.50
CA ALA A 26 -27.75 14.86 14.10
C ALA A 26 -26.55 14.42 13.25
N ALA A 27 -26.31 13.14 13.16
CA ALA A 27 -25.70 12.42 12.03
C ALA A 27 -25.15 11.03 12.42
N ASP A 28 -25.91 10.21 13.14
CA ASP A 28 -25.59 8.78 13.27
C ASP A 28 -26.88 7.96 13.47
N GLY A 29 -27.80 8.14 12.55
CA GLY A 29 -29.07 7.41 12.52
C GLY A 29 -29.08 6.32 11.45
N GLN A 30 -28.08 5.46 11.40
CA GLN A 30 -28.23 4.13 10.77
C GLN A 30 -28.05 3.09 11.87
N ALA A 31 -29.16 2.45 12.23
CA ALA A 31 -29.15 1.28 13.08
C ALA A 31 -28.37 0.18 12.34
N GLU A 32 -27.13 -0.08 12.79
CA GLU A 32 -26.32 -1.20 12.33
C GLU A 32 -26.99 -2.50 12.79
N THR A 33 -27.75 -3.14 11.91
CA THR A 33 -28.11 -4.55 12.10
C THR A 33 -26.85 -5.38 11.94
N PRO A 34 -26.39 -6.13 12.95
CA PRO A 34 -25.24 -6.99 12.80
C PRO A 34 -25.59 -8.13 11.84
N SER A 35 -25.08 -8.07 10.61
CA SER A 35 -25.11 -9.22 9.71
C SER A 35 -24.13 -10.27 10.23
N PRO A 36 -24.55 -11.52 10.50
CA PRO A 36 -23.63 -12.55 10.94
C PRO A 36 -22.64 -12.85 9.82
N ALA A 37 -21.41 -12.36 9.98
CA ALA A 37 -20.32 -12.69 9.08
C ALA A 37 -20.14 -14.21 9.11
N ALA A 38 -20.29 -14.88 7.96
CA ALA A 38 -20.01 -16.29 7.85
C ALA A 38 -18.53 -16.51 8.20
N ARG A 39 -18.27 -17.05 9.40
CA ARG A 39 -16.96 -17.57 9.78
C ARG A 39 -16.78 -18.88 9.01
N ASP A 40 -15.66 -19.03 8.33
CA ASP A 40 -15.33 -20.33 7.76
C ASP A 40 -14.85 -21.30 8.85
N ALA A 41 -14.46 -22.52 8.45
CA ALA A 41 -13.92 -23.53 9.38
C ALA A 41 -12.67 -23.06 10.14
N ARG A 42 -12.04 -21.95 9.74
CA ARG A 42 -10.88 -21.33 10.38
C ARG A 42 -11.25 -20.37 11.52
N GLY A 43 -12.54 -20.03 11.65
CA GLY A 43 -13.05 -19.14 12.70
C GLY A 43 -12.90 -17.64 12.42
N TYR A 44 -12.38 -17.26 11.24
CA TYR A 44 -12.22 -15.88 10.79
C TYR A 44 -12.50 -15.76 9.28
N ARG A 45 -12.71 -14.53 8.81
CA ARG A 45 -12.75 -14.25 7.37
C ARG A 45 -11.32 -14.04 6.87
N PRO A 46 -10.86 -14.81 5.87
CA PRO A 46 -9.52 -14.62 5.30
C PRO A 46 -9.35 -13.24 4.68
N VAL A 47 -8.14 -12.72 4.79
CA VAL A 47 -7.72 -11.53 4.07
C VAL A 47 -7.44 -11.88 2.60
N ARG A 48 -7.82 -11.00 1.68
CA ARG A 48 -7.44 -11.10 0.27
C ARG A 48 -6.20 -10.26 0.01
N THR A 49 -5.08 -10.91 -0.16
CA THR A 49 -3.86 -10.26 -0.66
C THR A 49 -3.95 -10.22 -2.19
N LEU A 50 -4.20 -9.04 -2.75
CA LEU A 50 -4.29 -8.87 -4.20
C LEU A 50 -2.93 -9.20 -4.85
N ASN A 51 -2.96 -9.93 -5.99
CA ASN A 51 -1.76 -10.45 -6.64
C ASN A 51 -0.88 -11.36 -5.76
N GLY A 52 -1.42 -11.84 -4.64
CA GLY A 52 -0.72 -12.66 -3.67
C GLY A 52 -1.56 -13.86 -3.21
N TRP A 53 -1.12 -14.51 -2.16
CA TRP A 53 -1.76 -15.70 -1.62
C TRP A 53 -1.50 -15.87 -0.12
N THR A 54 -2.29 -16.72 0.53
CA THR A 54 -2.15 -17.03 1.97
C THR A 54 -1.39 -18.33 2.16
N LEU A 55 -0.38 -18.32 3.05
CA LEU A 55 0.43 -19.49 3.36
C LEU A 55 -0.42 -20.57 4.06
N PRO A 56 -0.53 -21.77 3.49
CA PRO A 56 -1.21 -22.87 4.17
C PRO A 56 -0.45 -23.33 5.41
N HIS A 57 -1.16 -23.88 6.38
CA HIS A 57 -0.60 -24.43 7.59
C HIS A 57 -1.05 -25.86 7.82
N ARG A 58 -0.34 -26.56 8.69
CA ARG A 58 -0.76 -27.85 9.24
C ARG A 58 -0.83 -27.78 10.76
N MET A 59 -1.67 -28.61 11.36
CA MET A 59 -1.73 -28.72 12.81
C MET A 59 -0.81 -29.86 13.26
N VAL A 60 0.16 -29.55 14.10
CA VAL A 60 1.14 -30.51 14.63
C VAL A 60 1.16 -30.41 16.15
N GLY A 61 0.58 -31.39 16.85
CA GLY A 61 0.53 -31.38 18.31
C GLY A 61 -0.17 -30.15 18.91
N GLY A 62 -1.21 -29.63 18.26
CA GLY A 62 -1.94 -28.42 18.70
C GLY A 62 -1.25 -27.09 18.33
N VAL A 63 -0.11 -27.13 17.61
CA VAL A 63 0.61 -25.97 17.11
C VAL A 63 0.27 -25.78 15.63
N LYS A 64 -0.04 -24.56 15.24
CA LYS A 64 -0.26 -24.18 13.84
C LYS A 64 1.10 -23.98 13.17
N GLU A 65 1.49 -24.90 12.30
CA GLU A 65 2.82 -24.91 11.68
C GLU A 65 2.78 -24.43 10.25
N PHE A 66 3.62 -23.45 9.94
CA PHE A 66 3.86 -22.86 8.62
C PHE A 66 5.26 -23.18 8.14
N HIS A 67 5.49 -23.11 6.82
CA HIS A 67 6.82 -23.28 6.24
C HIS A 67 7.10 -22.21 5.20
N LEU A 68 8.02 -21.31 5.52
CA LEU A 68 8.59 -20.31 4.62
C LEU A 68 9.90 -20.84 4.02
N VAL A 69 10.07 -20.65 2.73
CA VAL A 69 11.30 -20.96 2.00
C VAL A 69 11.83 -19.68 1.38
N ALA A 70 12.96 -19.19 1.87
CA ALA A 70 13.67 -18.06 1.26
C ALA A 70 14.44 -18.56 0.05
N GLU A 71 14.21 -18.00 -1.13
CA GLU A 71 14.80 -18.50 -2.39
C GLU A 71 14.88 -17.42 -3.47
N GLU A 72 15.75 -17.65 -4.45
CA GLU A 72 15.80 -16.84 -5.66
C GLU A 72 14.56 -17.11 -6.51
N ILE A 73 13.97 -16.05 -7.07
CA ILE A 73 12.75 -16.10 -7.85
C ILE A 73 12.87 -15.21 -9.10
N GLU A 74 12.03 -15.43 -10.09
CA GLU A 74 11.76 -14.47 -11.16
C GLU A 74 10.41 -13.82 -10.87
N HIS A 75 10.37 -12.49 -10.85
CA HIS A 75 9.17 -11.71 -10.61
C HIS A 75 8.84 -10.81 -11.78
N GLU A 76 7.55 -10.73 -12.15
CA GLU A 76 7.03 -9.83 -13.18
C GLU A 76 6.22 -8.72 -12.51
N PHE A 77 6.68 -7.47 -12.62
CA PHE A 77 6.01 -6.28 -12.03
C PHE A 77 4.77 -5.86 -12.82
N ALA A 78 4.85 -5.98 -14.14
CA ALA A 78 3.78 -5.80 -15.11
C ALA A 78 4.12 -6.62 -16.34
N PRO A 79 3.18 -6.87 -17.27
CA PRO A 79 3.44 -7.64 -18.47
C PRO A 79 4.70 -7.16 -19.23
N GLY A 80 5.70 -8.04 -19.34
CA GLY A 80 6.96 -7.76 -20.02
C GLY A 80 8.05 -7.10 -19.19
N THR A 81 7.79 -6.70 -17.94
CA THR A 81 8.80 -6.13 -17.03
C THR A 81 9.09 -7.10 -15.89
N ARG A 82 10.28 -7.68 -15.88
CA ARG A 82 10.67 -8.78 -14.98
C ARG A 82 12.00 -8.53 -14.32
N ALA A 83 12.19 -9.11 -13.13
CA ALA A 83 13.49 -9.14 -12.47
C ALA A 83 13.74 -10.47 -11.75
N LYS A 84 15.01 -10.81 -11.61
CA LYS A 84 15.50 -11.84 -10.71
C LYS A 84 15.55 -11.24 -9.32
N CYS A 85 14.60 -11.63 -8.51
CA CYS A 85 14.40 -11.19 -7.14
C CYS A 85 14.73 -12.30 -6.14
N TRP A 86 14.68 -11.98 -4.87
CA TRP A 86 14.60 -12.95 -3.80
C TRP A 86 13.24 -12.83 -3.13
N GLY A 87 12.70 -13.94 -2.67
CA GLY A 87 11.37 -13.95 -2.08
C GLY A 87 11.13 -15.14 -1.17
N TYR A 88 9.89 -15.32 -0.81
CA TYR A 88 9.47 -16.47 0.00
C TYR A 88 8.45 -17.31 -0.78
N ASN A 89 8.70 -18.64 -0.81
CA ASN A 89 7.81 -19.60 -1.46
C ASN A 89 7.44 -19.21 -2.90
N GLY A 90 8.46 -18.82 -3.69
CA GLY A 90 8.33 -18.50 -5.11
C GLY A 90 7.74 -17.13 -5.45
N THR A 91 7.46 -16.28 -4.46
CA THR A 91 6.80 -14.98 -4.70
C THR A 91 7.45 -13.83 -3.93
N THR A 92 7.26 -12.62 -4.44
CA THR A 92 7.41 -11.35 -3.75
C THR A 92 6.16 -10.47 -3.99
N PRO A 93 5.50 -9.93 -2.92
CA PRO A 93 5.72 -10.31 -1.55
C PRO A 93 5.56 -11.81 -1.33
N GLY A 94 6.21 -12.33 -0.28
CA GLY A 94 5.96 -13.68 0.19
C GLY A 94 4.50 -13.85 0.64
N PRO A 95 4.05 -15.10 0.88
CA PRO A 95 2.66 -15.38 1.21
C PRO A 95 2.24 -14.73 2.52
N THR A 96 1.01 -14.24 2.59
CA THR A 96 0.42 -13.74 3.83
C THR A 96 0.25 -14.87 4.84
N ILE A 97 0.76 -14.69 6.04
CA ILE A 97 0.54 -15.60 7.17
C ILE A 97 -0.71 -15.12 7.91
N GLU A 98 -1.66 -16.04 8.15
CA GLU A 98 -2.87 -15.74 8.92
C GLU A 98 -3.03 -16.70 10.11
N ALA A 99 -3.25 -16.11 11.29
CA ALA A 99 -3.48 -16.84 12.51
C ALA A 99 -4.42 -16.07 13.45
N VAL A 100 -4.85 -16.69 14.55
CA VAL A 100 -5.75 -16.07 15.52
C VAL A 100 -4.99 -15.77 16.82
N GLU A 101 -5.29 -14.66 17.45
CA GLU A 101 -4.78 -14.29 18.76
C GLU A 101 -4.96 -15.45 19.75
N GLY A 102 -3.90 -15.78 20.49
CA GLY A 102 -3.86 -16.89 21.43
C GLY A 102 -3.48 -18.23 20.81
N GLU A 103 -3.38 -18.36 19.50
CA GLU A 103 -2.82 -19.57 18.87
C GLU A 103 -1.32 -19.65 19.10
N ARG A 104 -0.83 -20.89 19.27
CA ARG A 104 0.59 -21.21 19.22
C ARG A 104 0.97 -21.49 17.78
N VAL A 105 1.91 -20.75 17.25
CA VAL A 105 2.42 -20.91 15.89
C VAL A 105 3.84 -21.43 15.92
N ARG A 106 4.18 -22.24 14.93
CA ARG A 106 5.56 -22.61 14.58
C ARG A 106 5.79 -22.26 13.12
N ILE A 107 6.82 -21.48 12.86
CA ILE A 107 7.17 -21.09 11.50
C ILE A 107 8.56 -21.65 11.21
N LEU A 108 8.61 -22.63 10.31
CA LEU A 108 9.86 -23.17 9.79
C LEU A 108 10.34 -22.24 8.69
N VAL A 109 11.60 -21.83 8.73
CA VAL A 109 12.21 -20.97 7.73
C VAL A 109 13.42 -21.69 7.16
N THR A 110 13.31 -22.09 5.89
CA THR A 110 14.38 -22.75 5.16
C THR A 110 15.08 -21.75 4.26
N ASN A 111 16.40 -21.67 4.36
CA ASN A 111 17.20 -20.82 3.51
C ASN A 111 17.72 -21.60 2.28
N ARG A 112 17.24 -21.23 1.09
CA ARG A 112 17.73 -21.70 -0.23
C ARG A 112 18.46 -20.63 -1.00
N LEU A 113 18.72 -19.47 -0.38
CA LEU A 113 19.53 -18.41 -0.99
C LEU A 113 21.02 -18.82 -1.03
N PRO A 114 21.81 -18.19 -1.89
CA PRO A 114 23.27 -18.38 -1.87
C PRO A 114 23.95 -17.74 -0.65
N GLU A 115 23.24 -16.87 0.07
CA GLU A 115 23.70 -16.12 1.22
C GLU A 115 22.97 -16.55 2.49
N HIS A 116 23.53 -16.19 3.65
CA HIS A 116 22.83 -16.35 4.93
C HIS A 116 21.64 -15.40 5.04
N THR A 117 20.65 -15.76 5.83
CA THR A 117 19.48 -14.92 6.12
C THR A 117 19.04 -15.05 7.57
N THR A 118 18.08 -14.26 7.98
CA THR A 118 17.24 -14.44 9.16
C THR A 118 15.83 -13.99 8.82
N ILE A 119 14.90 -14.04 9.76
CA ILE A 119 13.58 -13.44 9.60
C ILE A 119 13.15 -12.77 10.89
N HIS A 120 12.67 -11.53 10.77
CA HIS A 120 12.09 -10.75 11.85
C HIS A 120 10.57 -10.68 11.70
N TRP A 121 9.87 -10.83 12.81
CA TRP A 121 8.41 -10.78 12.91
C TRP A 121 8.01 -9.38 13.37
N HIS A 122 7.97 -8.46 12.44
CA HIS A 122 7.85 -7.03 12.70
C HIS A 122 6.57 -6.66 13.46
N GLY A 123 6.74 -6.08 14.64
CA GLY A 123 5.66 -5.61 15.50
C GLY A 123 5.00 -6.69 16.37
N ILE A 124 5.42 -7.95 16.29
CA ILE A 124 4.83 -9.05 17.04
C ILE A 124 5.48 -9.20 18.41
N LEU A 125 4.65 -9.28 19.47
CA LEU A 125 5.09 -9.52 20.84
C LEU A 125 5.44 -11.01 21.05
N LEU A 126 6.75 -11.30 21.12
CA LEU A 126 7.29 -12.64 21.19
C LEU A 126 8.49 -12.72 22.15
N PRO A 127 8.98 -13.91 22.53
CA PRO A 127 10.22 -14.05 23.26
C PRO A 127 11.42 -13.54 22.45
N SER A 128 12.33 -12.80 23.08
CA SER A 128 13.48 -12.20 22.40
C SER A 128 14.31 -13.18 21.55
N GLY A 129 14.45 -14.44 21.98
CA GLY A 129 15.14 -15.48 21.19
C GLY A 129 14.41 -15.92 19.91
N MET A 130 13.17 -15.42 19.66
CA MET A 130 12.38 -15.66 18.45
C MET A 130 12.29 -14.41 17.55
N ASP A 131 12.98 -13.32 17.91
CA ASP A 131 12.89 -12.03 17.26
C ASP A 131 13.59 -11.97 15.88
N GLY A 132 14.54 -12.84 15.66
CA GLY A 132 15.15 -13.02 14.33
C GLY A 132 16.28 -12.09 13.97
N VAL A 133 16.83 -11.33 14.93
CA VAL A 133 17.97 -10.45 14.69
C VAL A 133 19.27 -11.25 14.69
N GLY A 134 19.86 -11.40 13.51
CA GLY A 134 21.10 -12.16 13.33
C GLY A 134 22.27 -11.58 14.10
N GLY A 135 22.96 -12.42 14.86
CA GLY A 135 24.10 -12.03 15.71
C GLY A 135 23.70 -11.44 17.07
N LEU A 136 22.42 -11.07 17.27
CA LEU A 136 21.91 -10.57 18.54
C LEU A 136 21.03 -11.61 19.24
N THR A 137 19.94 -12.02 18.61
CA THR A 137 18.96 -12.94 19.20
C THR A 137 19.10 -14.37 18.70
N GLN A 138 19.80 -14.57 17.57
CA GLN A 138 20.08 -15.86 16.98
C GLN A 138 21.33 -15.84 16.09
N SER A 139 21.81 -17.04 15.73
CA SER A 139 22.79 -17.18 14.64
C SER A 139 22.12 -16.99 13.28
N GLN A 140 22.91 -16.63 12.27
CA GLN A 140 22.46 -16.57 10.88
C GLN A 140 22.00 -17.95 10.39
N ILE A 141 20.94 -18.00 9.61
CA ILE A 141 20.47 -19.19 8.90
C ILE A 141 21.34 -19.34 7.64
N LYS A 142 22.23 -20.29 7.60
CA LYS A 142 23.11 -20.51 6.45
C LYS A 142 22.36 -21.16 5.29
N PRO A 143 22.88 -21.07 4.05
CA PRO A 143 22.33 -21.81 2.92
C PRO A 143 22.11 -23.29 3.24
N GLY A 144 20.91 -23.79 2.97
CA GLY A 144 20.47 -25.16 3.25
C GLY A 144 19.96 -25.43 4.66
N GLU A 145 20.10 -24.51 5.60
CA GLU A 145 19.60 -24.68 6.96
C GLU A 145 18.10 -24.32 7.08
N THR A 146 17.45 -24.92 8.09
CA THR A 146 16.07 -24.59 8.49
C THR A 146 16.04 -24.25 9.98
N TYR A 147 15.47 -23.08 10.30
CA TYR A 147 15.21 -22.66 11.68
C TYR A 147 13.74 -22.73 12.00
N ALA A 148 13.40 -22.99 13.26
CA ALA A 148 12.05 -23.03 13.76
C ALA A 148 11.82 -21.87 14.74
N TYR A 149 10.80 -21.05 14.46
CA TYR A 149 10.33 -20.00 15.36
C TYR A 149 8.99 -20.43 15.93
N GLU A 150 8.92 -20.58 17.26
CA GLU A 150 7.70 -21.07 17.90
C GLU A 150 7.31 -20.16 19.07
N PHE A 151 6.14 -19.54 18.97
CA PHE A 151 5.63 -18.61 19.98
C PHE A 151 4.10 -18.57 19.99
N THR A 152 3.54 -18.01 21.07
CA THR A 152 2.10 -17.78 21.19
C THR A 152 1.78 -16.35 20.81
N LEU A 153 0.79 -16.15 19.94
CA LEU A 153 0.32 -14.85 19.52
C LEU A 153 -0.47 -14.16 20.66
N ARG A 154 0.00 -13.01 21.12
CA ARG A 154 -0.55 -12.31 22.30
C ARG A 154 -1.30 -11.02 21.94
N GLN A 155 -1.49 -10.77 20.67
CA GLN A 155 -2.11 -9.57 20.12
C GLN A 155 -2.78 -9.87 18.81
N HIS A 156 -3.61 -8.96 18.30
CA HIS A 156 -4.21 -9.03 16.98
C HIS A 156 -3.99 -7.71 16.21
N GLY A 157 -3.97 -7.79 14.90
CA GLY A 157 -3.73 -6.65 14.02
C GLY A 157 -3.04 -7.03 12.73
N THR A 158 -2.46 -6.04 12.10
CA THR A 158 -1.75 -6.11 10.83
C THR A 158 -0.25 -5.94 11.08
N TYR A 159 0.53 -6.95 10.73
CA TYR A 159 1.97 -7.04 10.95
C TYR A 159 2.67 -7.47 9.67
N MET A 160 4.01 -7.45 9.70
CA MET A 160 4.84 -7.80 8.55
C MET A 160 5.93 -8.80 8.99
N TYR A 161 6.58 -9.42 8.01
CA TYR A 161 7.82 -10.15 8.23
C TYR A 161 8.83 -9.83 7.13
N HIS A 162 10.09 -9.79 7.50
CA HIS A 162 11.19 -9.49 6.59
C HIS A 162 12.52 -10.02 7.15
N PRO A 163 13.59 -10.16 6.34
CA PRO A 163 14.91 -10.54 6.84
C PRO A 163 15.48 -9.44 7.76
N HIS A 164 16.33 -9.86 8.70
CA HIS A 164 17.14 -8.97 9.52
C HIS A 164 18.64 -9.39 9.47
N ALA A 165 19.05 -9.80 8.29
CA ALA A 165 20.42 -10.11 7.90
C ALA A 165 20.63 -9.54 6.51
N ASP A 166 21.68 -8.76 6.32
CA ASP A 166 21.97 -8.03 5.09
C ASP A 166 20.71 -7.36 4.50
N GLU A 167 20.05 -6.58 5.35
CA GLU A 167 18.70 -6.04 5.12
C GLU A 167 18.63 -5.21 3.85
N PHE A 168 19.69 -4.45 3.54
CA PHE A 168 19.76 -3.65 2.31
C PHE A 168 19.59 -4.50 1.04
N VAL A 169 20.32 -5.61 0.96
CA VAL A 169 20.26 -6.49 -0.21
C VAL A 169 18.95 -7.28 -0.23
N GLN A 170 18.60 -7.84 0.91
CA GLN A 170 17.49 -8.80 0.98
C GLN A 170 16.12 -8.13 0.84
N LEU A 171 15.90 -6.96 1.48
CA LEU A 171 14.69 -6.17 1.26
C LEU A 171 14.63 -5.60 -0.16
N ALA A 172 15.70 -4.97 -0.65
CA ALA A 172 15.75 -4.44 -2.00
C ALA A 172 15.50 -5.52 -3.07
N SER A 173 15.87 -6.77 -2.76
CA SER A 173 15.60 -7.94 -3.61
C SER A 173 14.16 -8.47 -3.52
N GLY A 174 13.35 -8.02 -2.53
CA GLY A 174 11.93 -8.35 -2.43
C GLY A 174 11.54 -9.31 -1.30
N MET A 175 12.43 -9.59 -0.36
CA MET A 175 12.15 -10.51 0.76
C MET A 175 11.29 -9.83 1.83
N MET A 176 10.00 -9.99 1.76
CA MET A 176 9.02 -9.35 2.65
C MET A 176 7.68 -10.07 2.58
N GLY A 177 6.83 -9.89 3.60
CA GLY A 177 5.46 -10.41 3.56
C GLY A 177 4.60 -9.87 4.71
N MET A 178 3.32 -10.19 4.67
CA MET A 178 2.34 -9.76 5.66
C MET A 178 2.05 -10.86 6.66
N PHE A 179 1.84 -10.48 7.93
CA PHE A 179 1.39 -11.37 8.98
C PHE A 179 0.15 -10.77 9.64
N ILE A 180 -1.00 -11.41 9.43
CA ILE A 180 -2.28 -10.95 9.95
C ILE A 180 -2.68 -11.83 11.14
N ILE A 181 -2.92 -11.20 12.27
CA ILE A 181 -3.41 -11.87 13.48
C ILE A 181 -4.85 -11.42 13.69
N HIS A 182 -5.78 -12.36 13.54
CA HIS A 182 -7.20 -12.10 13.74
C HIS A 182 -7.56 -12.09 15.24
N PRO A 183 -8.51 -11.26 15.68
CA PRO A 183 -8.93 -11.24 17.08
C PRO A 183 -9.65 -12.55 17.47
N ARG A 184 -9.32 -13.10 18.64
CA ARG A 184 -9.90 -14.34 19.15
C ARG A 184 -11.43 -14.29 19.27
N GLY A 185 -11.96 -13.15 19.64
CA GLY A 185 -13.42 -12.93 19.82
C GLY A 185 -14.16 -12.65 18.50
N GLY A 186 -13.44 -12.55 17.38
CA GLY A 186 -13.94 -12.02 16.12
C GLY A 186 -13.92 -10.49 16.10
N GLU A 187 -14.20 -9.91 14.94
CA GLU A 187 -14.22 -8.47 14.75
C GLU A 187 -15.42 -7.83 15.50
N PRO A 188 -15.23 -6.69 16.17
CA PRO A 188 -16.32 -5.97 16.84
C PRO A 188 -17.36 -5.43 15.86
N LEU A 189 -16.96 -5.16 14.61
CA LEU A 189 -17.82 -4.82 13.49
C LEU A 189 -17.54 -5.84 12.37
N ALA A 190 -18.60 -6.31 11.73
CA ALA A 190 -18.45 -7.22 10.60
C ALA A 190 -17.71 -6.52 9.45
N ILE A 191 -16.64 -7.14 8.97
CA ILE A 191 -15.91 -6.73 7.77
C ILE A 191 -16.37 -7.62 6.63
N ASP A 192 -16.91 -7.05 5.56
CA ASP A 192 -17.39 -7.80 4.41
C ASP A 192 -16.29 -8.07 3.39
N ARG A 193 -15.36 -7.14 3.22
CA ARG A 193 -14.17 -7.26 2.38
C ARG A 193 -12.94 -6.86 3.19
N ASP A 194 -11.94 -7.72 3.22
CA ASP A 194 -10.68 -7.48 3.94
C ASP A 194 -9.52 -7.65 2.95
N TYR A 195 -8.89 -6.56 2.56
CA TYR A 195 -7.81 -6.52 1.58
C TYR A 195 -6.47 -6.22 2.25
N CYS A 196 -5.38 -6.67 1.62
CA CYS A 196 -4.04 -6.49 2.13
C CYS A 196 -3.08 -6.00 1.04
N PHE A 197 -2.32 -4.96 1.35
CA PHE A 197 -1.26 -4.41 0.52
C PHE A 197 0.04 -4.28 1.28
N LEU A 198 1.13 -4.65 0.64
CA LEU A 198 2.48 -4.34 1.09
C LEU A 198 3.11 -3.36 0.11
N LEU A 199 3.56 -2.22 0.64
CA LEU A 199 4.18 -1.15 -0.13
C LEU A 199 5.68 -1.40 -0.21
N HIS A 200 6.24 -1.28 -1.41
CA HIS A 200 7.68 -1.37 -1.62
C HIS A 200 8.13 -0.51 -2.80
N ASN A 201 9.41 -0.18 -2.83
CA ASN A 201 10.06 0.54 -3.90
C ASN A 201 11.26 -0.25 -4.43
N TRP A 202 11.55 -0.11 -5.70
CA TRP A 202 12.58 -0.87 -6.40
C TRP A 202 13.44 0.06 -7.24
N ALA A 203 14.70 -0.27 -7.35
CA ALA A 203 15.60 0.30 -8.33
C ALA A 203 15.88 -0.75 -9.39
N LEU A 204 15.13 -0.73 -10.49
CA LEU A 204 15.30 -1.63 -11.62
C LEU A 204 15.67 -0.79 -12.84
N HIS A 205 16.95 -0.46 -12.95
CA HIS A 205 17.43 0.39 -14.02
C HIS A 205 17.07 -0.16 -15.41
N PRO A 206 16.73 0.74 -16.36
CA PRO A 206 16.41 0.36 -17.73
C PRO A 206 17.43 -0.59 -18.34
N GLY A 207 16.95 -1.68 -18.96
CA GLY A 207 17.80 -2.70 -19.55
C GLY A 207 18.48 -3.66 -18.56
N THR A 208 18.15 -3.58 -17.26
CA THR A 208 18.65 -4.51 -16.24
C THR A 208 17.58 -5.51 -15.80
N TRP A 209 18.01 -6.57 -15.12
CA TRP A 209 17.15 -7.71 -14.75
C TRP A 209 17.30 -8.10 -13.27
N ARG A 210 17.86 -7.21 -12.47
CA ARG A 210 17.97 -7.36 -11.01
C ARG A 210 17.76 -6.00 -10.34
N PRO A 211 17.05 -5.95 -9.22
CA PRO A 211 17.01 -4.74 -8.41
C PRO A 211 18.42 -4.36 -7.93
N ASP A 212 18.72 -3.08 -7.94
CA ASP A 212 20.00 -2.55 -7.42
C ASP A 212 19.86 -2.21 -5.94
N PRO A 213 20.51 -2.95 -5.03
CA PRO A 213 20.42 -2.68 -3.60
C PRO A 213 21.25 -1.46 -3.16
N ALA A 214 22.11 -0.93 -4.02
CA ALA A 214 22.94 0.24 -3.69
C ALA A 214 22.15 1.57 -3.77
N VAL A 215 20.96 1.55 -4.38
CA VAL A 215 20.11 2.74 -4.49
C VAL A 215 19.35 2.97 -3.20
N MET A 216 19.47 4.19 -2.65
CA MET A 216 18.88 4.58 -1.37
C MET A 216 17.76 5.62 -1.49
N LEU A 217 17.75 6.41 -2.55
CA LEU A 217 16.85 7.55 -2.71
C LEU A 217 16.13 7.56 -4.04
N GLU A 218 16.79 7.19 -5.13
CA GLU A 218 16.28 7.31 -6.49
C GLU A 218 15.78 5.97 -7.01
N PHE A 219 14.54 5.67 -6.67
CA PHE A 219 13.86 4.45 -7.12
C PHE A 219 13.06 4.73 -8.40
N ASP A 220 12.89 3.72 -9.21
CA ASP A 220 12.16 3.78 -10.49
C ASP A 220 10.82 3.05 -10.45
N LEU A 221 10.59 2.13 -9.52
CA LEU A 221 9.31 1.45 -9.37
C LEU A 221 8.78 1.56 -7.95
N TRP A 222 7.51 1.94 -7.84
CA TRP A 222 6.75 1.96 -6.58
C TRP A 222 5.55 1.03 -6.70
N THR A 223 5.42 0.10 -5.79
CA THR A 223 4.55 -1.05 -5.98
C THR A 223 3.54 -1.24 -4.86
N PHE A 224 2.34 -1.72 -5.22
CA PHE A 224 1.42 -2.41 -4.34
C PHE A 224 1.59 -3.92 -4.55
N ASN A 225 1.95 -4.66 -3.49
CA ASN A 225 2.19 -6.11 -3.57
C ASN A 225 3.15 -6.50 -4.70
N SER A 226 4.26 -5.75 -4.84
CA SER A 226 5.29 -5.93 -5.87
C SER A 226 4.77 -5.86 -7.31
N LYS A 227 3.63 -5.22 -7.54
CA LYS A 227 3.06 -4.93 -8.86
C LYS A 227 2.93 -3.42 -9.06
N VAL A 228 2.95 -3.02 -10.32
CA VAL A 228 2.60 -1.66 -10.77
C VAL A 228 1.33 -1.70 -11.61
N PHE A 229 0.55 -0.63 -11.56
CA PHE A 229 -0.62 -0.53 -12.44
C PHE A 229 -0.20 -0.54 -13.92
N PRO A 230 -0.91 -1.26 -14.82
CA PRO A 230 -2.23 -1.89 -14.63
C PRO A 230 -2.20 -3.35 -14.14
N ALA A 231 -1.07 -3.90 -13.75
CA ALA A 231 -0.97 -5.29 -13.30
C ALA A 231 -1.46 -5.51 -11.86
N ILE A 232 -1.78 -4.44 -11.12
CA ILE A 232 -2.40 -4.55 -9.79
C ILE A 232 -3.85 -4.94 -9.95
N GLU A 233 -4.28 -6.03 -9.31
CA GLU A 233 -5.69 -6.42 -9.26
C GLU A 233 -6.55 -5.29 -8.67
N HIS A 234 -7.78 -5.15 -9.18
CA HIS A 234 -8.74 -4.21 -8.65
C HIS A 234 -9.35 -4.70 -7.32
N LEU A 235 -9.63 -3.76 -6.42
CA LEU A 235 -10.51 -4.04 -5.30
C LEU A 235 -11.96 -4.10 -5.80
N VAL A 236 -12.74 -5.03 -5.26
CA VAL A 236 -14.14 -5.22 -5.65
C VAL A 236 -15.01 -5.30 -4.40
N ALA A 237 -16.11 -4.55 -4.36
CA ALA A 237 -17.06 -4.58 -3.27
C ALA A 237 -18.50 -4.39 -3.77
N ALA A 238 -19.48 -4.89 -3.02
CA ALA A 238 -20.86 -4.48 -3.20
C ALA A 238 -21.12 -3.14 -2.48
N SER A 239 -22.05 -2.37 -3.02
CA SER A 239 -22.53 -1.15 -2.36
C SER A 239 -23.09 -1.48 -0.98
N GLY A 240 -22.69 -0.71 0.03
CA GLY A 240 -23.05 -0.92 1.42
C GLY A 240 -22.19 -1.92 2.19
N GLU A 241 -21.29 -2.67 1.54
CA GLU A 241 -20.33 -3.53 2.24
C GLU A 241 -19.32 -2.70 3.02
N ARG A 242 -18.97 -3.18 4.21
CA ARG A 242 -17.84 -2.65 4.99
C ARG A 242 -16.54 -3.24 4.49
N VAL A 243 -15.70 -2.39 3.97
CA VAL A 243 -14.38 -2.74 3.44
C VAL A 243 -13.30 -2.35 4.43
N ARG A 244 -12.32 -3.23 4.63
CA ARG A 244 -11.06 -2.93 5.30
C ARG A 244 -9.92 -3.10 4.31
N ILE A 245 -9.01 -2.13 4.31
CA ILE A 245 -7.75 -2.20 3.57
C ILE A 245 -6.63 -2.16 4.60
N ARG A 246 -5.85 -3.22 4.68
CA ARG A 246 -4.66 -3.34 5.50
C ARG A 246 -3.44 -3.00 4.67
N ILE A 247 -2.61 -2.11 5.17
CA ILE A 247 -1.45 -1.62 4.43
C ILE A 247 -0.22 -1.72 5.31
N GLY A 248 0.82 -2.40 4.83
CA GLY A 248 2.15 -2.42 5.43
C GLY A 248 3.14 -1.69 4.53
N ASN A 249 4.16 -1.06 5.11
CA ASN A 249 5.19 -0.35 4.37
C ASN A 249 6.58 -0.85 4.75
N LEU A 250 7.22 -1.59 3.83
CA LEU A 250 8.60 -2.04 3.90
C LEU A 250 9.44 -1.42 2.78
N SER A 251 9.05 -0.22 2.34
CA SER A 251 9.83 0.60 1.41
C SER A 251 10.78 1.55 2.16
N MET A 252 11.58 2.29 1.42
CA MET A 252 12.47 3.32 1.96
C MET A 252 11.80 4.70 2.07
N TRP A 253 10.51 4.82 1.68
CA TRP A 253 9.75 6.08 1.64
C TRP A 253 8.42 5.97 2.39
N ASN A 254 7.94 7.10 2.90
CA ASN A 254 6.58 7.21 3.41
C ASN A 254 5.59 7.35 2.25
N HIS A 255 4.41 6.78 2.40
CA HIS A 255 3.39 6.81 1.37
C HIS A 255 2.07 7.36 1.90
N PRO A 256 1.66 8.58 1.49
CA PRO A 256 0.31 9.07 1.72
C PRO A 256 -0.65 8.36 0.77
N ILE A 257 -1.42 7.40 1.30
CA ILE A 257 -2.39 6.63 0.52
C ILE A 257 -3.73 7.33 0.54
N HIS A 258 -4.22 7.66 -0.64
CA HIS A 258 -5.49 8.34 -0.88
C HIS A 258 -6.50 7.38 -1.52
N LEU A 259 -7.74 7.44 -1.06
CA LEU A 259 -8.87 6.74 -1.65
C LEU A 259 -9.94 7.76 -2.04
N HIS A 260 -10.30 7.77 -3.31
CA HIS A 260 -11.38 8.59 -3.84
C HIS A 260 -12.75 8.07 -3.37
N GLY A 261 -13.74 8.95 -3.30
CA GLY A 261 -15.13 8.60 -3.04
C GLY A 261 -15.44 8.04 -1.65
N ALA A 262 -14.45 7.92 -0.77
CA ALA A 262 -14.66 7.41 0.56
C ALA A 262 -13.98 8.29 1.61
N ARG A 263 -14.70 8.53 2.71
CA ARG A 263 -14.12 8.95 3.97
C ARG A 263 -13.93 7.70 4.81
N PHE A 264 -12.71 7.19 4.84
CA PHE A 264 -12.39 6.02 5.65
C PHE A 264 -12.04 6.43 7.10
N HIS A 265 -12.12 5.48 8.00
CA HIS A 265 -11.54 5.60 9.33
C HIS A 265 -10.23 4.83 9.40
N VAL A 266 -9.19 5.46 9.94
CA VAL A 266 -7.98 4.75 10.35
C VAL A 266 -8.30 4.04 11.67
N THR A 267 -8.23 2.71 11.67
CA THR A 267 -8.74 1.88 12.76
C THR A 267 -7.68 1.06 13.46
N GLY A 268 -6.46 1.03 12.91
CA GLY A 268 -5.32 0.32 13.47
C GLY A 268 -4.01 0.80 12.86
N GLY A 269 -2.91 0.36 13.45
CA GLY A 269 -1.54 0.64 13.03
C GLY A 269 -0.60 -0.50 13.44
N ASP A 270 0.69 -0.25 13.38
CA ASP A 270 1.77 -1.20 13.69
C ASP A 270 1.72 -1.76 15.12
N GLY A 271 1.09 -1.07 16.05
CA GLY A 271 0.80 -1.58 17.41
C GLY A 271 -0.47 -2.43 17.50
N GLY A 272 -1.18 -2.68 16.40
CA GLY A 272 -2.43 -3.42 16.34
C GLY A 272 -3.68 -2.55 16.21
N ARG A 273 -4.84 -3.15 16.45
CA ARG A 273 -6.13 -2.46 16.30
C ARG A 273 -6.37 -1.46 17.44
N TRP A 274 -6.87 -0.28 17.08
CA TRP A 274 -7.17 0.77 18.03
C TRP A 274 -8.57 0.64 18.64
N ALA A 275 -8.74 1.15 19.87
CA ALA A 275 -10.06 1.32 20.45
C ALA A 275 -10.89 2.27 19.57
N ARG A 276 -12.21 2.00 19.44
CA ARG A 276 -13.10 2.77 18.53
C ARG A 276 -13.07 4.29 18.80
N ALA A 277 -12.88 4.71 20.02
CA ALA A 277 -12.76 6.13 20.37
C ALA A 277 -11.52 6.84 19.79
N LEU A 278 -10.54 6.07 19.31
CA LEU A 278 -9.31 6.58 18.69
C LEU A 278 -9.36 6.54 17.17
N TRP A 279 -10.44 6.05 16.58
CA TRP A 279 -10.57 6.01 15.13
C TRP A 279 -10.67 7.43 14.56
N ARG A 280 -9.90 7.68 13.50
CA ARG A 280 -9.84 8.99 12.85
C ARG A 280 -10.44 8.92 11.46
N PRO A 281 -11.38 9.83 11.12
CA PRO A 281 -11.89 9.96 9.76
C PRO A 281 -10.86 10.69 8.89
N GLU A 282 -10.46 10.07 7.77
CA GLU A 282 -9.50 10.61 6.83
C GLU A 282 -9.93 10.30 5.38
N SER A 283 -9.28 10.93 4.41
CA SER A 283 -9.34 10.56 2.98
C SER A 283 -7.95 10.23 2.43
N THR A 284 -6.90 10.60 3.18
CA THR A 284 -5.49 10.30 2.89
C THR A 284 -4.80 9.99 4.20
N GLU A 285 -4.10 8.85 4.29
CA GLU A 285 -3.34 8.46 5.48
C GLU A 285 -1.89 8.15 5.11
N ILE A 286 -0.97 8.68 5.93
CA ILE A 286 0.46 8.37 5.76
C ILE A 286 0.77 7.00 6.36
N VAL A 287 1.29 6.11 5.53
CA VAL A 287 1.90 4.86 5.99
C VAL A 287 3.41 5.09 6.04
N GLY A 288 3.93 5.28 7.24
CA GLY A 288 5.35 5.50 7.46
C GLY A 288 6.18 4.24 7.19
N VAL A 289 7.48 4.42 6.97
CA VAL A 289 8.44 3.30 6.81
C VAL A 289 8.39 2.42 8.07
N GLY A 290 8.28 1.11 7.89
CA GLY A 290 8.15 0.15 8.98
C GLY A 290 6.78 0.14 9.66
N GLN A 291 5.79 0.87 9.17
CA GLN A 291 4.47 0.97 9.79
C GLN A 291 3.39 0.22 9.03
N THR A 292 2.32 -0.11 9.75
CA THR A 292 1.07 -0.60 9.16
C THR A 292 -0.09 0.36 9.45
N ARG A 293 -1.11 0.34 8.60
CA ARG A 293 -2.39 1.06 8.80
C ARG A 293 -3.55 0.18 8.35
N ASP A 294 -4.63 0.23 9.12
CA ASP A 294 -5.92 -0.37 8.76
C ASP A 294 -6.91 0.74 8.43
N LEU A 295 -7.46 0.74 7.23
CA LEU A 295 -8.45 1.71 6.74
C LEU A 295 -9.80 1.02 6.60
N GLU A 296 -10.86 1.57 7.20
CA GLU A 296 -12.21 1.00 7.12
C GLU A 296 -13.24 2.04 6.64
N PHE A 297 -14.11 1.62 5.74
CA PHE A 297 -15.19 2.44 5.18
C PHE A 297 -16.36 1.57 4.73
N VAL A 298 -17.49 2.22 4.46
CA VAL A 298 -18.63 1.60 3.77
C VAL A 298 -18.54 1.96 2.29
N ALA A 299 -18.59 0.97 1.41
CA ALA A 299 -18.40 1.14 -0.01
C ALA A 299 -19.65 1.76 -0.67
N GLU A 300 -19.45 2.77 -1.52
CA GLU A 300 -20.47 3.41 -2.33
C GLU A 300 -20.27 3.04 -3.81
N ALA A 301 -21.38 2.86 -4.55
CA ALA A 301 -21.33 2.46 -5.96
C ALA A 301 -20.51 3.42 -6.82
N GLY A 302 -19.64 2.87 -7.69
CA GLY A 302 -18.74 3.63 -8.54
C GLY A 302 -17.42 2.91 -8.81
N ASP A 303 -16.56 3.58 -9.56
CA ASP A 303 -15.13 3.22 -9.71
C ASP A 303 -14.30 4.32 -9.05
N TRP A 304 -13.55 3.94 -8.03
CA TRP A 304 -12.83 4.86 -7.16
C TRP A 304 -11.33 4.63 -7.23
N ALA A 305 -10.57 5.66 -7.55
CA ALA A 305 -9.12 5.58 -7.56
C ALA A 305 -8.58 5.39 -6.14
N MET A 306 -7.60 4.51 -5.99
CA MET A 306 -6.77 4.37 -4.80
C MET A 306 -5.30 4.49 -5.22
N HIS A 307 -4.57 5.42 -4.63
CA HIS A 307 -3.18 5.66 -5.04
C HIS A 307 -2.34 6.32 -3.95
N CYS A 308 -1.01 6.24 -4.08
CA CYS A 308 -0.10 7.09 -3.35
C CYS A 308 -0.23 8.53 -3.85
N HIS A 309 -0.33 9.52 -2.95
CA HIS A 309 -0.49 10.93 -3.34
C HIS A 309 0.84 11.65 -3.65
N MET A 310 1.96 10.96 -3.56
CA MET A 310 3.23 11.43 -4.10
C MET A 310 3.24 11.17 -5.60
N SER A 311 3.15 12.21 -6.42
CA SER A 311 2.90 12.10 -7.86
C SER A 311 3.92 11.22 -8.60
N HIS A 312 5.22 11.29 -8.23
CA HIS A 312 6.25 10.46 -8.84
C HIS A 312 6.11 8.95 -8.48
N HIS A 313 5.37 8.59 -7.41
CA HIS A 313 5.07 7.19 -7.09
C HIS A 313 3.94 6.59 -7.95
N THR A 314 3.20 7.42 -8.66
CA THR A 314 2.16 7.01 -9.61
C THR A 314 2.61 7.14 -11.06
N MET A 315 3.92 7.21 -11.28
CA MET A 315 4.54 7.27 -12.60
C MET A 315 5.57 6.15 -12.71
N ASN A 316 5.49 5.34 -13.75
CA ASN A 316 6.39 4.21 -13.94
C ASN A 316 7.77 4.71 -14.39
N ALA A 317 8.74 4.76 -13.49
CA ALA A 317 10.14 5.09 -13.76
C ALA A 317 10.39 6.46 -14.43
N MET A 318 9.43 7.39 -14.36
CA MET A 318 9.41 8.58 -15.20
C MET A 318 9.40 9.90 -14.41
N GLY A 319 9.63 9.84 -13.10
CA GLY A 319 9.50 11.03 -12.25
C GLY A 319 10.57 12.09 -12.43
N HIS A 320 11.65 11.81 -13.13
CA HIS A 320 12.82 12.68 -13.17
C HIS A 320 12.83 13.69 -14.31
N GLU A 321 11.90 13.55 -15.30
CA GLU A 321 12.09 14.16 -16.59
C GLU A 321 10.84 14.71 -17.21
N LEU A 322 10.01 15.29 -16.37
CA LEU A 322 8.89 16.07 -16.90
C LEU A 322 9.45 17.23 -17.74
N PRO A 323 9.00 17.38 -19.00
CA PRO A 323 9.33 18.56 -19.77
C PRO A 323 8.93 19.77 -18.95
N ASN A 324 9.78 20.74 -18.97
CA ASN A 324 9.58 21.92 -18.17
C ASN A 324 8.91 23.00 -19.04
N PRO A 325 7.57 23.11 -19.02
CA PRO A 325 6.85 24.10 -19.79
C PRO A 325 7.18 25.55 -19.35
N VAL A 326 7.95 25.70 -18.27
CA VAL A 326 8.41 27.03 -17.78
C VAL A 326 9.84 27.38 -18.20
N GLY A 327 10.46 26.59 -19.07
CA GLY A 327 11.70 26.98 -19.77
C GLY A 327 13.02 26.72 -19.03
N VAL A 328 13.05 25.74 -18.07
CA VAL A 328 14.34 25.30 -17.51
C VAL A 328 15.05 24.41 -18.53
N GLN A 329 16.30 24.75 -18.86
CA GLN A 329 17.11 23.97 -19.80
C GLN A 329 17.53 22.63 -19.16
N GLN A 330 17.01 21.54 -19.66
CA GLN A 330 17.31 20.18 -19.16
C GLN A 330 18.34 19.42 -20.03
N ARG A 331 18.60 19.88 -21.25
CA ARG A 331 19.46 19.18 -22.24
C ARG A 331 20.85 18.79 -21.72
N ASP A 332 21.45 19.66 -20.90
CA ASP A 332 22.78 19.39 -20.35
C ASP A 332 22.75 18.34 -19.25
N ILE A 333 21.65 18.33 -18.46
CA ILE A 333 21.40 17.34 -17.41
C ILE A 333 21.11 16.00 -18.05
N GLU A 334 20.21 15.96 -19.04
CA GLU A 334 19.88 14.77 -19.82
C GLU A 334 21.11 14.14 -20.45
N ALA A 335 21.92 14.92 -21.15
CA ALA A 335 23.16 14.46 -21.76
C ALA A 335 24.18 13.97 -20.70
N ALA A 336 24.17 14.53 -19.50
CA ALA A 336 25.02 14.06 -18.41
C ALA A 336 24.53 12.71 -17.86
N VAL A 337 23.22 12.54 -17.70
CA VAL A 337 22.62 11.29 -17.23
C VAL A 337 22.78 10.16 -18.25
N GLN A 338 22.51 10.42 -19.53
CA GLN A 338 22.66 9.44 -20.61
C GLN A 338 24.09 8.88 -20.75
N ARG A 339 25.11 9.66 -20.34
CA ARG A 339 26.49 9.16 -20.29
C ARG A 339 26.69 8.04 -19.26
N HIS A 340 25.89 8.00 -18.21
CA HIS A 340 25.97 7.02 -17.13
C HIS A 340 24.87 5.95 -17.25
N LEU A 341 23.74 6.33 -17.84
CA LEU A 341 22.58 5.48 -18.09
C LEU A 341 22.16 5.61 -19.55
N PRO A 342 22.79 4.86 -20.48
CA PRO A 342 22.54 5.02 -21.92
C PRO A 342 21.12 4.75 -22.38
N GLY A 343 20.32 4.10 -21.54
CA GLY A 343 18.91 3.81 -21.82
C GLY A 343 17.93 4.87 -21.31
N PHE A 344 18.45 5.91 -20.69
CA PHE A 344 17.67 7.00 -20.15
C PHE A 344 16.95 7.81 -21.24
N MET A 345 15.65 8.02 -21.10
CA MET A 345 14.84 8.81 -21.99
C MET A 345 14.09 9.89 -21.22
N ALA A 346 14.28 11.15 -21.60
CA ALA A 346 13.46 12.24 -21.13
C ALA A 346 12.05 12.14 -21.74
N MET A 347 11.05 12.63 -21.01
CA MET A 347 9.73 12.86 -21.58
C MET A 347 9.79 14.00 -22.60
N GLY A 348 9.04 13.88 -23.72
CA GLY A 348 8.99 14.88 -24.76
C GLY A 348 8.60 16.28 -24.26
N GLU A 349 8.88 17.32 -25.04
CA GLU A 349 8.63 18.73 -24.68
C GLU A 349 7.15 19.04 -24.38
N ALA A 350 6.22 18.26 -24.95
CA ALA A 350 4.78 18.39 -24.74
C ALA A 350 4.23 17.57 -23.56
N GLY A 351 5.08 16.84 -22.81
CA GLY A 351 4.69 16.07 -21.65
C GLY A 351 4.10 14.72 -21.96
N MET A 352 3.33 14.15 -21.02
CA MET A 352 2.77 12.79 -21.10
C MET A 352 1.90 12.58 -22.34
N ALA A 353 1.18 13.58 -22.81
CA ALA A 353 0.32 13.49 -23.98
C ALA A 353 1.11 13.17 -25.27
N GLU A 354 2.28 13.75 -25.46
CA GLU A 354 3.15 13.47 -26.61
C GLU A 354 3.69 12.04 -26.56
N HIS A 355 4.10 11.58 -25.39
CA HIS A 355 4.55 10.21 -25.19
C HIS A 355 3.46 9.18 -25.43
N GLN A 356 2.23 9.43 -25.01
CA GLN A 356 1.11 8.55 -25.29
C GLN A 356 0.87 8.36 -26.78
N VAL A 357 0.89 9.44 -27.55
CA VAL A 357 0.74 9.38 -29.02
C VAL A 357 1.85 8.53 -29.65
N HIS A 358 3.08 8.63 -29.15
CA HIS A 358 4.20 7.86 -29.68
C HIS A 358 4.21 6.40 -29.25
N THR A 359 3.78 6.07 -28.04
CA THR A 359 3.68 4.68 -27.57
C THR A 359 2.49 3.95 -28.18
N ASP A 360 1.35 4.60 -28.36
CA ASP A 360 0.17 4.01 -29.01
C ASP A 360 0.40 3.77 -30.51
N SER A 361 1.26 4.56 -31.15
CA SER A 361 1.65 4.38 -32.55
C SER A 361 2.74 3.30 -32.77
N GLY A 362 3.24 2.69 -31.71
CA GLY A 362 4.26 1.64 -31.79
C GLY A 362 5.65 2.11 -32.27
N HIS A 363 5.90 3.41 -32.29
CA HIS A 363 7.10 3.99 -32.88
C HIS A 363 8.28 4.18 -31.91
N MET A 364 8.08 4.07 -30.61
CA MET A 364 9.20 4.09 -29.66
C MET A 364 9.18 2.86 -28.76
N LYS A 365 10.10 1.95 -29.01
CA LYS A 365 10.46 0.93 -28.03
C LYS A 365 11.41 1.58 -27.04
N GLY A 366 11.00 1.70 -25.81
CA GLY A 366 11.90 2.00 -24.70
C GLY A 366 13.05 0.97 -24.62
N PRO A 367 14.03 1.17 -23.75
CA PRO A 367 15.01 0.15 -23.43
C PRO A 367 14.33 -1.17 -23.06
N GLU A 368 15.03 -2.28 -23.21
CA GLU A 368 14.53 -3.58 -22.76
C GLU A 368 14.16 -3.52 -21.28
N ASN A 369 13.16 -4.32 -20.91
CA ASN A 369 12.71 -4.47 -19.52
C ASN A 369 12.32 -3.16 -18.82
N THR A 370 11.70 -2.24 -19.55
CA THR A 370 11.11 -1.01 -19.00
C THR A 370 9.60 -1.02 -19.15
N LEU A 371 8.93 -0.30 -18.26
CA LEU A 371 7.50 -0.12 -18.33
C LEU A 371 7.13 0.95 -19.36
N PRO A 372 6.08 0.72 -20.17
CA PRO A 372 5.52 1.78 -20.98
C PRO A 372 4.90 2.85 -20.07
N MET A 373 4.92 4.09 -20.53
CA MET A 373 4.27 5.20 -19.82
C MET A 373 2.75 5.11 -19.83
N SER A 374 2.17 4.53 -20.88
CA SER A 374 0.72 4.32 -20.98
C SER A 374 0.27 3.32 -19.92
N MET A 375 -0.64 3.77 -19.10
CA MET A 375 -0.94 3.17 -17.81
C MET A 375 -2.21 2.30 -17.81
N GLY A 376 -2.78 2.05 -18.93
CA GLY A 376 -3.97 1.23 -19.08
C GLY A 376 -5.21 2.02 -19.52
N GLN A 377 -6.16 1.28 -20.12
CA GLN A 377 -7.39 1.84 -20.67
C GLN A 377 -8.47 1.96 -19.60
N GLY A 378 -9.01 3.15 -19.44
CA GLY A 378 -10.22 3.41 -18.70
C GLY A 378 -11.44 3.54 -19.60
N PRO A 379 -12.63 3.75 -19.04
CA PRO A 379 -13.87 3.88 -19.81
C PRO A 379 -13.93 5.16 -20.66
N PHE A 380 -13.05 6.13 -20.42
CA PHE A 380 -13.01 7.43 -21.12
C PHE A 380 -11.68 7.68 -21.83
N GLY A 381 -10.82 6.68 -21.97
CA GLY A 381 -9.51 6.77 -22.58
C GLY A 381 -8.38 6.28 -21.68
N ASN A 382 -7.15 6.60 -22.05
CA ASN A 382 -5.98 6.24 -21.26
C ASN A 382 -5.98 6.93 -19.90
N MET A 383 -5.63 6.19 -18.85
CA MET A 383 -5.39 6.76 -17.53
C MET A 383 -3.92 7.18 -17.41
N GLU A 384 -3.68 8.40 -16.95
CA GLU A 384 -2.33 8.98 -16.82
C GLU A 384 -1.69 8.67 -15.46
N MET A 385 -2.01 7.52 -14.88
CA MET A 385 -1.47 7.05 -13.59
C MET A 385 -1.01 5.61 -13.70
N GLY A 386 0.10 5.30 -13.07
CA GLY A 386 0.70 3.97 -12.98
C GLY A 386 1.29 3.73 -11.60
N GLY A 387 2.35 2.92 -11.49
CA GLY A 387 3.00 2.68 -10.20
C GLY A 387 2.01 2.24 -9.12
N MET A 388 2.00 2.99 -8.02
CA MET A 388 1.12 2.74 -6.87
C MET A 388 -0.28 3.32 -7.09
N PHE A 389 -1.00 2.75 -8.06
CA PHE A 389 -2.37 3.10 -8.41
C PHE A 389 -3.20 1.84 -8.60
N THR A 390 -4.44 1.84 -8.17
CA THR A 390 -5.44 0.81 -8.49
C THR A 390 -6.85 1.39 -8.40
N VAL A 391 -7.87 0.60 -8.71
CA VAL A 391 -9.28 1.01 -8.70
C VAL A 391 -10.07 0.13 -7.74
N LEU A 392 -10.88 0.75 -6.90
CA LEU A 392 -11.94 0.10 -6.15
C LEU A 392 -13.22 0.13 -6.98
N LYS A 393 -13.69 -1.02 -7.43
CA LYS A 393 -14.91 -1.18 -8.23
C LYS A 393 -16.07 -1.61 -7.33
N VAL A 394 -17.02 -0.72 -7.13
CA VAL A 394 -18.18 -0.98 -6.27
C VAL A 394 -19.45 -1.06 -7.12
N ARG A 395 -20.22 -2.12 -6.93
CA ARG A 395 -21.44 -2.37 -7.71
C ARG A 395 -22.63 -2.70 -6.83
N ASP A 396 -23.80 -2.20 -7.21
CA ASP A 396 -25.07 -2.65 -6.65
C ASP A 396 -25.35 -4.09 -7.10
N GLY A 397 -25.88 -4.89 -6.19
CA GLY A 397 -26.30 -6.26 -6.49
C GLY A 397 -25.17 -7.27 -6.72
N LEU A 398 -23.91 -6.92 -6.48
CA LEU A 398 -22.81 -7.87 -6.51
C LEU A 398 -23.01 -8.95 -5.44
N ALA A 399 -22.82 -10.21 -5.82
CA ALA A 399 -22.99 -11.32 -4.89
C ALA A 399 -21.98 -11.26 -3.76
N ARG A 400 -22.40 -11.61 -2.55
CA ARG A 400 -21.51 -11.65 -1.37
C ARG A 400 -20.37 -12.63 -1.60
N GLY A 401 -19.12 -12.16 -1.42
CA GLY A 401 -17.92 -12.98 -1.65
C GLY A 401 -17.52 -13.12 -3.11
N ASP A 402 -18.21 -12.48 -4.04
CA ASP A 402 -17.77 -12.36 -5.43
C ASP A 402 -16.67 -11.29 -5.52
N PHE A 403 -15.50 -11.69 -5.99
CA PHE A 403 -14.33 -10.84 -6.21
C PHE A 403 -13.95 -10.73 -7.69
N SER A 404 -14.80 -11.23 -8.60
CA SER A 404 -14.57 -11.10 -10.03
C SER A 404 -14.67 -9.63 -10.46
N ASP A 405 -13.90 -9.25 -11.49
CA ASP A 405 -13.97 -7.89 -12.03
C ASP A 405 -15.36 -7.62 -12.65
N PRO A 406 -16.15 -6.69 -12.11
CA PRO A 406 -17.49 -6.40 -12.62
C PRO A 406 -17.48 -5.52 -13.88
N GLY A 407 -16.31 -5.21 -14.45
CA GLY A 407 -16.14 -4.23 -15.52
C GLY A 407 -16.21 -2.78 -15.03
N TRP A 408 -16.25 -1.83 -15.96
CA TRP A 408 -16.29 -0.41 -15.64
C TRP A 408 -17.70 0.06 -15.25
N TYR A 409 -17.78 1.02 -14.31
CA TYR A 409 -19.03 1.60 -13.83
C TYR A 409 -19.72 2.43 -14.91
N ARG A 410 -21.02 2.26 -15.03
CA ARG A 410 -21.86 3.08 -15.93
C ARG A 410 -22.49 4.22 -15.14
N HIS A 411 -21.93 5.41 -15.28
CA HIS A 411 -22.39 6.59 -14.56
C HIS A 411 -23.81 7.00 -15.02
N PRO A 412 -24.70 7.36 -14.09
CA PRO A 412 -25.95 8.00 -14.45
C PRO A 412 -25.70 9.31 -15.21
N PRO A 413 -26.43 9.63 -16.28
CA PRO A 413 -26.13 10.78 -17.15
C PRO A 413 -26.09 12.14 -16.43
N ARG A 414 -26.77 12.27 -15.28
CA ARG A 414 -26.80 13.51 -14.51
C ARG A 414 -25.65 13.64 -13.50
N GLU A 415 -24.90 12.59 -13.29
CA GLU A 415 -23.79 12.51 -12.35
C GLU A 415 -22.44 12.55 -13.05
N MET A 416 -22.41 12.90 -14.32
CA MET A 416 -21.19 13.02 -15.11
C MET A 416 -20.85 14.49 -15.37
N ALA A 417 -19.59 14.82 -15.25
CA ALA A 417 -19.04 16.07 -15.77
C ALA A 417 -19.25 16.12 -17.30
N ARG A 418 -19.59 17.27 -17.83
CA ARG A 418 -19.86 17.46 -19.26
C ARG A 418 -19.23 18.73 -19.77
N LYS A 419 -18.84 18.72 -21.03
CA LYS A 419 -18.44 19.92 -21.74
C LYS A 419 -19.61 20.91 -21.82
N ILE A 420 -19.42 22.15 -21.45
CA ILE A 420 -20.35 23.24 -21.67
C ILE A 420 -20.02 23.89 -23.01
N SER A 421 -21.01 24.19 -23.83
CA SER A 421 -20.83 24.93 -25.10
C SER A 421 -20.36 26.35 -24.81
N ASP A 422 -19.51 26.90 -25.69
CA ASP A 422 -18.95 28.27 -25.57
C ASP A 422 -20.04 29.36 -25.54
N ASP A 423 -21.26 29.06 -26.02
CA ASP A 423 -22.43 29.96 -26.00
C ASP A 423 -23.07 30.11 -24.61
N ALA A 424 -22.61 29.43 -23.59
CA ALA A 424 -23.18 29.45 -22.24
C ALA A 424 -22.94 30.75 -21.46
N GLY A 425 -22.32 31.76 -22.06
CA GLY A 425 -22.20 33.13 -21.52
C GLY A 425 -21.39 33.31 -20.23
N PHE A 426 -20.64 32.29 -19.81
CA PHE A 426 -19.73 32.42 -18.69
C PHE A 426 -18.45 33.07 -19.16
N GLY A 427 -18.35 34.41 -19.03
CA GLY A 427 -17.08 35.11 -19.17
C GLY A 427 -16.05 34.52 -18.20
N THR A 428 -14.85 34.23 -18.68
CA THR A 428 -13.74 33.79 -17.83
C THR A 428 -13.54 34.79 -16.70
N PRO A 429 -13.65 34.40 -15.41
CA PRO A 429 -13.40 35.34 -14.32
C PRO A 429 -11.89 35.67 -14.29
N HIS A 430 -11.53 36.74 -14.98
CA HIS A 430 -10.17 37.29 -14.87
C HIS A 430 -10.05 38.03 -13.54
N ARG A 431 -9.14 37.56 -12.68
CA ARG A 431 -8.69 38.34 -11.53
C ARG A 431 -8.11 39.65 -12.03
N GLN A 432 -8.86 40.76 -11.87
CA GLN A 432 -8.30 42.09 -12.09
C GLN A 432 -7.18 42.29 -11.05
N LEU A 433 -5.93 42.09 -11.47
CA LEU A 433 -4.79 42.58 -10.73
C LEU A 433 -4.83 44.11 -10.80
N SER A 434 -5.37 44.75 -9.77
CA SER A 434 -5.21 46.20 -9.61
C SER A 434 -3.72 46.51 -9.57
N ARG A 435 -3.20 47.08 -10.65
CA ARG A 435 -1.88 47.72 -10.63
C ARG A 435 -2.02 48.94 -9.71
N SER A 436 -1.59 48.82 -8.45
CA SER A 436 -1.31 50.02 -7.65
C SER A 436 -0.15 50.75 -8.34
N LYS A 437 -0.47 51.89 -8.91
CA LYS A 437 0.55 52.84 -9.30
C LYS A 437 1.14 53.43 -8.02
N THR A 438 2.39 53.14 -7.74
CA THR A 438 3.27 53.98 -6.93
C THR A 438 4.38 54.47 -7.82
#